data_e1173dd963693a61be1f9b6e6b8d954b
#
_entry.id   e1173dd963693a61be1f9b6e6b8d954b
#
_cell.length_a   1.000
_cell.length_b   1.000
_cell.length_c   1.000
_cell.angle_alpha   90.00
_cell.angle_beta   90.00
_cell.angle_gamma   90.00
#
_symmetry.space_group_name_H-M   'P 1'
#
loop_
_entity.id
_entity.type
_entity.pdbx_description
1 polymer ?
#
loop_
_entity_poly.entity_id
_entity_poly.type
_entity_poly.pdbx_seq_one_letter_code
_entity_poly.pdbx_strand_id
1 'polypeptide(L)'
;MAGATHLYAVAIGSNRPHGRHGRPREVVKAAIAELDRQFDLFDASPIVLNAAHGSAGREFANAVALVESDLEPWAMLKTLKAIERAFGRRRGRRWGPRVLDLDLVLWSGGTFRSRRLTVPHPRIAERSFVLGPLAAIAPAWRVHGGLTVRHLAHRLGSAQPLRRA
;
A
#
# COMPACT_ATOMS: atom_id res chain seq x y z
N MET A 1 -9.28 27.77 9.53
CA MET A 1 -7.95 27.61 8.90
C MET A 1 -7.91 26.24 8.26
N ALA A 2 -7.63 26.16 6.99
CA ALA A 2 -7.39 24.89 6.35
C ALA A 2 -6.11 24.28 6.96
N GLY A 3 -6.17 23.02 7.39
CA GLY A 3 -5.00 22.29 7.83
C GLY A 3 -3.98 22.17 6.69
N ALA A 4 -2.73 21.91 7.02
CA ALA A 4 -1.71 21.68 6.00
C ALA A 4 -2.07 20.40 5.20
N THR A 5 -2.02 20.48 3.89
CA THR A 5 -2.21 19.30 3.03
C THR A 5 -0.95 18.44 3.07
N HIS A 6 -1.15 17.15 3.29
CA HIS A 6 -0.10 16.14 3.34
C HIS A 6 -0.22 15.16 2.19
N LEU A 7 0.92 14.64 1.75
CA LEU A 7 0.99 13.53 0.81
C LEU A 7 1.19 12.21 1.59
N TYR A 8 0.42 11.20 1.24
CA TYR A 8 0.48 9.86 1.81
C TYR A 8 0.76 8.83 0.74
N ALA A 9 1.63 7.88 1.03
CA ALA A 9 1.79 6.67 0.24
C ALA A 9 0.99 5.53 0.89
N VAL A 10 0.03 4.99 0.16
CA VAL A 10 -0.85 3.92 0.58
C VAL A 10 -0.57 2.67 -0.24
N ALA A 11 -0.15 1.59 0.41
CA ALA A 11 -0.01 0.29 -0.23
C ALA A 11 -1.37 -0.40 -0.31
N ILE A 12 -1.66 -0.98 -1.45
CA ILE A 12 -2.92 -1.64 -1.78
C ILE A 12 -2.63 -3.08 -2.16
N GLY A 13 -3.26 -4.03 -1.48
CA GLY A 13 -3.07 -5.44 -1.77
C GLY A 13 -4.40 -6.19 -1.78
N SER A 14 -4.51 -7.17 -2.67
CA SER A 14 -5.62 -8.11 -2.72
C SER A 14 -5.11 -9.50 -3.10
N ASN A 15 -5.65 -10.52 -2.44
CA ASN A 15 -5.36 -11.92 -2.75
C ASN A 15 -6.62 -12.78 -2.87
N ARG A 16 -7.79 -12.15 -2.89
CA ARG A 16 -9.08 -12.84 -3.03
C ARG A 16 -10.01 -12.13 -3.99
N PRO A 17 -10.76 -12.90 -4.77
CA PRO A 17 -11.85 -12.35 -5.55
C PRO A 17 -12.91 -11.70 -4.65
N HIS A 18 -13.54 -10.66 -5.16
CA HIS A 18 -14.69 -10.01 -4.57
C HIS A 18 -15.93 -10.25 -5.44
N GLY A 19 -17.07 -10.57 -4.83
CA GLY A 19 -18.28 -10.88 -5.57
C GLY A 19 -18.73 -9.78 -6.54
N ARG A 20 -18.55 -8.51 -6.15
CA ARG A 20 -18.89 -7.34 -6.99
C ARG A 20 -17.77 -6.90 -7.92
N HIS A 21 -16.52 -6.96 -7.47
CA HIS A 21 -15.38 -6.38 -8.19
C HIS A 21 -14.57 -7.41 -8.99
N GLY A 22 -14.72 -8.70 -8.70
CA GLY A 22 -14.05 -9.77 -9.45
C GLY A 22 -12.67 -10.15 -8.88
N ARG A 23 -11.70 -10.35 -9.78
CA ARG A 23 -10.35 -10.82 -9.44
C ARG A 23 -9.54 -9.79 -8.63
N PRO A 24 -8.46 -10.21 -7.95
CA PRO A 24 -7.62 -9.30 -7.16
C PRO A 24 -7.18 -8.04 -7.88
N ARG A 25 -6.82 -8.13 -9.15
CA ARG A 25 -6.49 -6.95 -9.98
C ARG A 25 -7.64 -5.95 -10.02
N GLU A 26 -8.86 -6.42 -10.25
CA GLU A 26 -10.05 -5.56 -10.33
C GLU A 26 -10.42 -4.99 -8.95
N VAL A 27 -10.17 -5.73 -7.88
CA VAL A 27 -10.31 -5.23 -6.50
C VAL A 27 -9.34 -4.07 -6.24
N VAL A 28 -8.08 -4.20 -6.65
CA VAL A 28 -7.08 -3.13 -6.51
C VAL A 28 -7.48 -1.90 -7.34
N LYS A 29 -7.96 -2.09 -8.58
CA LYS A 29 -8.47 -0.99 -9.41
C LYS A 29 -9.63 -0.26 -8.73
N ALA A 30 -10.59 -1.01 -8.19
CA ALA A 30 -11.72 -0.44 -7.47
C ALA A 30 -11.29 0.30 -6.20
N ALA A 31 -10.27 -0.19 -5.51
CA ALA A 31 -9.70 0.48 -4.34
C ALA A 31 -9.01 1.80 -4.70
N ILE A 32 -8.27 1.85 -5.80
CA ILE A 32 -7.65 3.09 -6.31
C ILE A 32 -8.75 4.12 -6.64
N ALA A 33 -9.83 3.69 -7.31
CA ALA A 33 -10.96 4.55 -7.61
C ALA A 33 -11.65 5.08 -6.34
N GLU A 34 -11.76 4.25 -5.31
CA GLU A 34 -12.33 4.68 -4.02
C GLU A 34 -11.42 5.67 -3.28
N LEU A 35 -10.10 5.49 -3.35
CA LEU A 35 -9.15 6.45 -2.81
C LEU A 35 -9.24 7.79 -3.53
N ASP A 36 -9.38 7.78 -4.86
CA ASP A 36 -9.58 8.99 -5.67
C ASP A 36 -10.91 9.68 -5.32
N ARG A 37 -11.94 8.94 -4.99
CA ARG A 37 -13.23 9.49 -4.57
C ARG A 37 -13.18 10.14 -3.19
N GLN A 38 -12.40 9.63 -2.26
CA GLN A 38 -12.33 10.12 -0.86
C GLN A 38 -11.22 11.12 -0.60
N PHE A 39 -10.18 11.11 -1.42
CA PHE A 39 -9.01 11.98 -1.32
C PHE A 39 -8.67 12.55 -2.71
N ASP A 40 -7.68 13.40 -2.75
CA ASP A 40 -7.11 13.85 -4.03
C ASP A 40 -6.00 12.86 -4.44
N LEU A 41 -6.27 12.01 -5.43
CA LEU A 41 -5.29 11.08 -5.98
C LEU A 41 -4.22 11.85 -6.75
N PHE A 42 -2.99 11.82 -6.24
CA PHE A 42 -1.85 12.46 -6.88
C PHE A 42 -1.24 11.58 -7.97
N ASP A 43 -1.04 10.28 -7.67
CA ASP A 43 -0.49 9.29 -8.60
C ASP A 43 -0.83 7.89 -8.12
N ALA A 44 -0.77 6.92 -9.03
CA ALA A 44 -0.91 5.51 -8.71
C ALA A 44 0.08 4.69 -9.55
N SER A 45 0.71 3.71 -8.92
CA SER A 45 1.60 2.79 -9.60
C SER A 45 0.85 1.85 -10.54
N PRO A 46 1.53 1.23 -11.51
CA PRO A 46 1.01 0.03 -12.17
C PRO A 46 0.66 -1.04 -11.13
N ILE A 47 -0.33 -1.87 -11.45
CA ILE A 47 -0.70 -3.01 -10.63
C ILE A 47 0.22 -4.17 -10.96
N VAL A 48 0.92 -4.69 -9.94
CA VAL A 48 1.81 -5.84 -10.08
C VAL A 48 1.05 -7.10 -9.67
N LEU A 49 1.10 -8.11 -10.54
CA LEU A 49 0.50 -9.42 -10.31
C LEU A 49 1.60 -10.41 -9.95
N ASN A 50 1.44 -11.10 -8.84
CA ASN A 50 2.34 -12.17 -8.41
C ASN A 50 1.55 -13.45 -8.19
N ALA A 51 2.08 -14.58 -8.69
CA ALA A 51 1.59 -15.89 -8.30
C ALA A 51 2.06 -16.23 -6.90
N ALA A 52 1.17 -16.75 -6.06
CA ALA A 52 1.58 -17.26 -4.75
C ALA A 52 2.49 -18.47 -4.91
N HIS A 53 3.68 -18.43 -4.31
CA HIS A 53 4.52 -19.61 -4.22
C HIS A 53 3.80 -20.71 -3.42
N GLY A 54 3.56 -21.86 -4.05
CA GLY A 54 3.07 -23.08 -3.41
C GLY A 54 1.55 -23.19 -3.20
N SER A 55 0.74 -22.22 -3.58
CA SER A 55 -0.73 -22.36 -3.58
C SER A 55 -1.26 -22.29 -5.00
N ALA A 56 -1.69 -23.43 -5.52
CA ALA A 56 -2.29 -23.52 -6.84
C ALA A 56 -3.39 -22.46 -7.03
N GLY A 57 -3.21 -21.55 -7.98
CA GLY A 57 -4.25 -20.68 -8.50
C GLY A 57 -4.56 -19.39 -7.72
N ARG A 58 -3.81 -18.98 -6.71
CA ARG A 58 -4.02 -17.69 -6.07
C ARG A 58 -3.19 -16.59 -6.74
N GLU A 59 -3.86 -15.55 -7.17
CA GLU A 59 -3.26 -14.33 -7.68
C GLU A 59 -3.16 -13.31 -6.56
N PHE A 60 -1.99 -12.67 -6.44
CA PHE A 60 -1.80 -11.48 -5.60
C PHE A 60 -1.68 -10.26 -6.51
N ALA A 61 -2.44 -9.22 -6.21
CA ALA A 61 -2.34 -7.94 -6.87
C ALA A 61 -1.91 -6.88 -5.87
N ASN A 62 -0.90 -6.08 -6.22
CA ASN A 62 -0.36 -5.03 -5.39
C ASN A 62 -0.14 -3.76 -6.20
N ALA A 63 -0.39 -2.62 -5.56
CA ALA A 63 -0.09 -1.29 -6.09
C ALA A 63 0.20 -0.32 -4.94
N VAL A 64 0.68 0.86 -5.28
CA VAL A 64 0.79 1.98 -4.35
C VAL A 64 0.08 3.19 -4.94
N ALA A 65 -0.72 3.88 -4.13
CA ALA A 65 -1.32 5.15 -4.46
C ALA A 65 -0.69 6.27 -3.64
N LEU A 66 -0.48 7.43 -4.26
CA LEU A 66 -0.14 8.67 -3.60
C LEU A 66 -1.40 9.52 -3.52
N VAL A 67 -1.83 9.86 -2.32
CA VAL A 67 -3.03 10.66 -2.08
C VAL A 67 -2.71 11.88 -1.24
N GLU A 68 -3.36 12.99 -1.56
CA GLU A 68 -3.29 14.22 -0.77
C GLU A 68 -4.49 14.32 0.16
N SER A 69 -4.24 14.76 1.39
CA SER A 69 -5.27 14.92 2.42
C SER A 69 -4.80 15.88 3.51
N ASP A 70 -5.73 16.59 4.13
CA ASP A 70 -5.50 17.37 5.34
C ASP A 70 -5.64 16.56 6.63
N LEU A 71 -5.98 15.28 6.53
CA LEU A 71 -6.06 14.38 7.67
C LEU A 71 -4.70 14.10 8.29
N GLU A 72 -4.64 14.08 9.61
CA GLU A 72 -3.49 13.55 10.34
C GLU A 72 -3.39 12.02 10.19
N PRO A 73 -2.18 11.41 10.38
CA PRO A 73 -1.96 9.99 10.12
C PRO A 73 -2.94 9.05 10.80
N TRP A 74 -3.37 9.34 12.02
CA TRP A 74 -4.35 8.52 12.74
C TRP A 74 -5.73 8.55 12.09
N ALA A 75 -6.19 9.72 11.67
CA ALA A 75 -7.47 9.86 10.98
C ALA A 75 -7.42 9.22 9.60
N MET A 76 -6.30 9.37 8.88
CA MET A 76 -6.04 8.68 7.61
C MET A 76 -6.15 7.16 7.79
N LEU A 77 -5.48 6.57 8.79
CA LEU A 77 -5.58 5.14 9.08
C LEU A 77 -7.02 4.69 9.32
N LYS A 78 -7.79 5.45 10.09
CA LYS A 78 -9.22 5.13 10.35
C LYS A 78 -10.03 5.08 9.05
N THR A 79 -9.82 6.04 8.16
CA THR A 79 -10.49 6.11 6.86
C THR A 79 -10.10 4.92 5.99
N LEU A 80 -8.82 4.58 5.92
CA LEU A 80 -8.36 3.40 5.18
C LEU A 80 -8.97 2.10 5.70
N LYS A 81 -9.06 1.94 7.02
CA LYS A 81 -9.71 0.76 7.63
C LYS A 81 -11.23 0.72 7.39
N ALA A 82 -11.87 1.87 7.27
CA ALA A 82 -13.28 1.94 6.87
C ALA A 82 -13.49 1.48 5.42
N ILE A 83 -12.59 1.87 4.51
CA ILE A 83 -12.60 1.39 3.12
C ILE A 83 -12.41 -0.13 3.07
N GLU A 84 -11.43 -0.68 3.78
CA GLU A 84 -11.24 -2.14 3.86
C GLU A 84 -12.50 -2.87 4.32
N ARG A 85 -13.20 -2.35 5.33
CA ARG A 85 -14.44 -2.95 5.81
C ARG A 85 -15.56 -2.90 4.78
N ALA A 86 -15.67 -1.80 4.03
CA ALA A 86 -16.63 -1.66 2.94
C ALA A 86 -16.40 -2.67 1.81
N PHE A 87 -15.14 -3.07 1.59
CA PHE A 87 -14.76 -4.12 0.63
C PHE A 87 -14.93 -5.56 1.15
N GLY A 88 -15.55 -5.74 2.33
CA GLY A 88 -15.94 -7.06 2.80
C GLY A 88 -15.01 -7.72 3.83
N ARG A 89 -14.32 -6.92 4.64
CA ARG A 89 -13.61 -7.44 5.81
C ARG A 89 -14.61 -8.01 6.81
N ARG A 90 -14.82 -9.33 6.80
CA ARG A 90 -15.69 -9.98 7.77
C ARG A 90 -15.08 -9.91 9.16
N ARG A 91 -15.88 -9.49 10.15
CA ARG A 91 -15.56 -9.59 11.58
C ARG A 91 -15.27 -11.05 11.93
N GLY A 92 -14.21 -11.34 12.67
CA GLY A 92 -14.04 -12.58 13.42
C GLY A 92 -12.83 -13.44 13.12
N ARG A 93 -12.05 -13.21 12.06
CA ARG A 93 -10.81 -13.95 11.83
C ARG A 93 -9.62 -12.98 11.67
N ARG A 94 -8.80 -12.90 12.71
CA ARG A 94 -7.59 -12.05 12.78
C ARG A 94 -6.60 -12.34 11.64
N TRP A 95 -6.63 -13.54 11.06
CA TRP A 95 -5.75 -14.03 10.00
C TRP A 95 -6.50 -14.59 8.79
N GLY A 96 -7.79 -14.23 8.66
CA GLY A 96 -8.58 -14.63 7.50
C GLY A 96 -8.08 -13.97 6.22
N PRO A 97 -8.30 -14.61 5.05
CA PRO A 97 -7.96 -14.02 3.77
C PRO A 97 -8.72 -12.71 3.58
N ARG A 98 -7.99 -11.66 3.26
CA ARG A 98 -8.51 -10.31 3.12
C ARG A 98 -8.74 -10.02 1.65
N VAL A 99 -9.94 -9.55 1.32
CA VAL A 99 -10.25 -9.08 -0.03
C VAL A 99 -9.41 -7.87 -0.39
N LEU A 100 -9.25 -6.95 0.57
CA LEU A 100 -8.48 -5.72 0.40
C LEU A 100 -7.69 -5.40 1.67
N ASP A 101 -6.40 -5.13 1.49
CA ASP A 101 -5.51 -4.54 2.49
C ASP A 101 -5.06 -3.15 2.05
N LEU A 102 -5.20 -2.17 2.94
CA LEU A 102 -4.69 -0.81 2.78
C LEU A 102 -3.75 -0.49 3.93
N ASP A 103 -2.47 -0.30 3.60
CA ASP A 103 -1.44 0.05 4.58
C ASP A 103 -0.92 1.47 4.34
N LEU A 104 -0.85 2.26 5.41
CA LEU A 104 -0.20 3.56 5.39
C LEU A 104 1.31 3.37 5.46
N VAL A 105 2.02 3.73 4.38
CA VAL A 105 3.45 3.43 4.21
C VAL A 105 4.33 4.62 4.54
N LEU A 106 4.03 5.78 3.95
CA LEU A 106 4.78 7.03 4.09
C LEU A 106 3.84 8.22 4.27
N TRP A 107 4.34 9.24 4.93
CA TRP A 107 3.67 10.51 5.18
C TRP A 107 4.64 11.67 4.95
N SER A 108 4.23 12.69 4.23
CA SER A 108 5.07 13.85 3.92
C SER A 108 5.44 14.69 5.15
N GLY A 109 4.69 14.56 6.25
CA GLY A 109 5.02 15.17 7.54
C GLY A 109 6.20 14.51 8.26
N GLY A 110 6.72 13.40 7.76
CA GLY A 110 7.90 12.72 8.27
C GLY A 110 7.59 11.43 9.03
N THR A 111 7.76 11.46 10.34
CA THR A 111 7.60 10.28 11.20
C THR A 111 6.40 10.45 12.12
N PHE A 112 5.58 9.41 12.19
CA PHE A 112 4.50 9.30 13.17
C PHE A 112 4.62 7.98 13.92
N ARG A 113 4.50 8.02 15.25
CA ARG A 113 4.57 6.83 16.07
C ARG A 113 3.51 6.83 17.15
N SER A 114 2.69 5.80 17.16
CA SER A 114 1.73 5.53 18.21
C SER A 114 1.68 4.02 18.50
N ARG A 115 0.89 3.61 19.49
CA ARG A 115 0.72 2.19 19.82
C ARG A 115 0.18 1.35 18.65
N ARG A 116 -0.57 1.96 17.73
CA ARG A 116 -1.27 1.24 16.63
C ARG A 116 -0.82 1.62 15.23
N LEU A 117 0.04 2.62 15.11
CA LEU A 117 0.51 3.11 13.83
C LEU A 117 1.94 3.63 13.94
N THR A 118 2.78 3.16 13.06
CA THR A 118 4.14 3.68 12.86
C THR A 118 4.32 3.99 11.38
N VAL A 119 4.70 5.24 11.09
CA VAL A 119 5.00 5.73 9.73
C VAL A 119 6.38 6.39 9.76
N PRO A 120 7.28 6.07 8.87
CA PRO A 120 7.24 5.07 7.82
C PRO A 120 6.92 3.66 8.32
N HIS A 121 6.30 2.84 7.45
CA HIS A 121 5.93 1.48 7.83
C HIS A 121 7.18 0.70 8.29
N PRO A 122 7.16 0.01 9.44
CA PRO A 122 8.36 -0.59 10.04
C PRO A 122 9.07 -1.62 9.15
N ARG A 123 8.30 -2.30 8.28
CA ARG A 123 8.81 -3.35 7.39
C ARG A 123 8.91 -2.90 5.93
N ILE A 124 8.94 -1.60 5.67
CA ILE A 124 9.02 -1.08 4.29
C ILE A 124 10.23 -1.64 3.53
N ALA A 125 11.38 -1.75 4.19
CA ALA A 125 12.62 -2.21 3.58
C ALA A 125 12.60 -3.70 3.17
N GLU A 126 11.65 -4.48 3.68
CA GLU A 126 11.56 -5.92 3.44
C GLU A 126 10.49 -6.30 2.42
N ARG A 127 9.64 -5.35 2.00
CA ARG A 127 8.45 -5.60 1.19
C ARG A 127 8.67 -5.21 -0.27
N SER A 128 9.13 -6.15 -1.09
CA SER A 128 9.35 -5.92 -2.54
C SER A 128 8.09 -5.50 -3.28
N PHE A 129 6.93 -6.07 -2.89
CA PHE A 129 5.63 -5.77 -3.48
C PHE A 129 5.08 -4.38 -3.11
N VAL A 130 5.73 -3.68 -2.17
CA VAL A 130 5.49 -2.27 -1.84
C VAL A 130 6.56 -1.39 -2.46
N LEU A 131 7.84 -1.72 -2.25
CA LEU A 131 8.96 -0.92 -2.73
C LEU A 131 9.05 -0.83 -4.26
N GLY A 132 8.76 -1.92 -4.97
CA GLY A 132 8.74 -1.91 -6.43
C GLY A 132 7.74 -0.90 -6.99
N PRO A 133 6.44 -1.03 -6.69
CA PRO A 133 5.43 -0.05 -7.10
C PRO A 133 5.72 1.36 -6.61
N LEU A 134 6.15 1.54 -5.37
CA LEU A 134 6.47 2.85 -4.80
C LEU A 134 7.65 3.52 -5.52
N ALA A 135 8.69 2.76 -5.87
CA ALA A 135 9.84 3.26 -6.62
C ALA A 135 9.47 3.71 -8.03
N ALA A 136 8.43 3.15 -8.63
CA ALA A 136 7.93 3.57 -9.94
C ALA A 136 7.33 4.97 -9.95
N ILE A 137 6.79 5.44 -8.82
CA ILE A 137 6.08 6.72 -8.73
C ILE A 137 6.70 7.74 -7.76
N ALA A 138 7.50 7.30 -6.78
CA ALA A 138 8.12 8.16 -5.78
C ALA A 138 9.54 7.70 -5.40
N PRO A 139 10.47 7.53 -6.36
CA PRO A 139 11.79 6.97 -6.10
C PRO A 139 12.65 7.86 -5.18
N ALA A 140 12.43 9.16 -5.21
CA ALA A 140 13.20 10.14 -4.45
C ALA A 140 12.64 10.41 -3.03
N TRP A 141 11.50 9.80 -2.67
CA TRP A 141 10.93 10.00 -1.33
C TRP A 141 11.90 9.50 -0.25
N ARG A 142 12.23 10.37 0.68
CA ARG A 142 13.12 10.04 1.81
C ARG A 142 12.37 9.24 2.87
N VAL A 143 12.95 8.12 3.28
CA VAL A 143 12.33 7.20 4.25
C VAL A 143 12.98 7.36 5.62
N HIS A 144 14.22 6.89 5.77
CA HIS A 144 14.98 6.93 7.02
C HIS A 144 16.43 7.29 6.76
N GLY A 145 17.08 8.02 7.69
CA GLY A 145 18.52 8.23 7.70
C GLY A 145 19.12 8.73 6.38
N GLY A 146 18.36 9.53 5.63
CA GLY A 146 18.76 10.02 4.32
C GLY A 146 18.55 9.03 3.16
N LEU A 147 18.10 7.81 3.44
CA LEU A 147 17.78 6.83 2.41
C LEU A 147 16.46 7.16 1.72
N THR A 148 16.43 6.99 0.41
CA THR A 148 15.23 7.14 -0.41
C THR A 148 14.61 5.78 -0.73
N VAL A 149 13.37 5.81 -1.22
CA VAL A 149 12.68 4.62 -1.74
C VAL A 149 13.54 3.89 -2.78
N ARG A 150 14.20 4.63 -3.68
CA ARG A 150 15.12 4.06 -4.68
C ARG A 150 16.26 3.27 -4.02
N HIS A 151 16.89 3.80 -2.99
CA HIS A 151 17.96 3.12 -2.27
C HIS A 151 17.47 1.80 -1.64
N LEU A 152 16.30 1.83 -0.98
CA LEU A 152 15.73 0.63 -0.37
C LEU A 152 15.35 -0.42 -1.42
N ALA A 153 14.72 -0.01 -2.51
CA ALA A 153 14.35 -0.91 -3.61
C ALA A 153 15.59 -1.56 -4.25
N HIS A 154 16.66 -0.78 -4.46
CA HIS A 154 17.92 -1.30 -5.00
C HIS A 154 18.56 -2.31 -4.04
N ARG A 155 18.64 -2.01 -2.76
CA ARG A 155 19.18 -2.94 -1.75
C ARG A 155 18.42 -4.26 -1.71
N LEU A 156 17.09 -4.20 -1.74
CA LEU A 156 16.26 -5.39 -1.73
C LEU A 156 16.43 -6.23 -3.00
N GLY A 157 16.49 -5.59 -4.16
CA GLY A 157 16.75 -6.26 -5.44
C GLY A 157 18.14 -6.91 -5.51
N SER A 158 19.15 -6.27 -4.92
CA SER A 158 20.51 -6.82 -4.86
C SER A 158 20.67 -7.98 -3.87
N ALA A 159 19.79 -8.05 -2.85
CA ALA A 159 19.78 -9.14 -1.87
C ALA A 159 19.06 -10.40 -2.40
N GLN A 160 18.25 -10.29 -3.44
CA GLN A 160 17.63 -11.44 -4.09
C GLN A 160 18.59 -12.02 -5.13
N PRO A 161 18.99 -13.30 -5.05
CA PRO A 161 19.80 -13.91 -6.09
C PRO A 161 19.04 -13.83 -7.41
N LEU A 162 19.72 -13.31 -8.43
CA LEU A 162 19.23 -13.30 -9.81
C LEU A 162 18.82 -14.73 -10.17
N ARG A 163 17.52 -15.00 -10.23
CA ARG A 163 17.05 -16.20 -10.91
C ARG A 163 17.36 -16.00 -12.39
N ARG A 164 18.47 -16.59 -12.83
CA ARG A 164 18.70 -16.75 -14.25
C ARG A 164 17.55 -17.59 -14.81
N ALA A 165 16.92 -17.04 -15.82
CA ALA A 165 15.96 -17.77 -16.62
C ALA A 165 16.64 -18.99 -17.27
#